data_529a912887bd704b273b9182ece0eec4
#
_entry.id   529a912887bd704b273b9182ece0eec4
#
_cell.length_a   1.000
_cell.length_b   1.000
_cell.length_c   1.000
_cell.angle_alpha   90.00
_cell.angle_beta   90.00
_cell.angle_gamma   90.00
#
_symmetry.space_group_name_H-M   'P 1'
#
loop_
_entity.id
_entity.type
_entity.pdbx_description
1 polymer ?
#
loop_
_entity_poly.entity_id
_entity_poly.type
_entity_poly.pdbx_seq_one_letter_code
_entity_poly.pdbx_strand_id
1 'polypeptide(L)'
;SENIDVLLEKIYNKTVENKIDLSKIVLTNLRHINILKDAQKLTNEVLKNLNTMTLDVVAFEIKRVWNELGKITGETETEQIIDQVFSKFCLGK
;
A
#
# COMPACT_ATOMS: atom_id res chain seq x y z
N SER A 1 16.58 38.07 -29.87
CA SER A 1 15.43 37.37 -29.46
C SER A 1 15.58 36.71 -28.08
N GLU A 2 15.88 37.57 -27.10
CA GLU A 2 16.00 37.14 -25.72
C GLU A 2 14.70 36.50 -25.17
N ASN A 3 13.54 37.00 -25.64
CA ASN A 3 12.24 36.49 -25.21
C ASN A 3 11.98 35.05 -25.67
N ILE A 4 12.50 34.67 -26.83
CA ILE A 4 12.37 33.33 -27.38
C ILE A 4 13.24 32.35 -26.57
N ASP A 5 14.46 32.76 -26.21
CA ASP A 5 15.36 31.92 -25.43
C ASP A 5 14.80 31.63 -24.04
N VAL A 6 14.19 32.65 -23.40
CA VAL A 6 13.54 32.50 -22.09
C VAL A 6 12.35 31.54 -22.19
N LEU A 7 11.55 31.67 -23.25
CA LEU A 7 10.39 30.81 -23.47
C LEU A 7 10.80 29.34 -23.65
N LEU A 8 11.83 29.11 -24.49
CA LEU A 8 12.36 27.77 -24.72
C LEU A 8 12.90 27.13 -23.45
N GLU A 9 13.59 27.92 -22.63
CA GLU A 9 14.11 27.46 -21.35
C GLU A 9 12.98 27.05 -20.40
N LYS A 10 11.91 27.85 -20.32
CA LYS A 10 10.74 27.53 -19.50
C LYS A 10 10.05 26.27 -19.95
N ILE A 11 9.89 26.09 -21.26
CA ILE A 11 9.28 24.88 -21.83
C ILE A 11 10.13 23.65 -21.50
N TYR A 12 11.44 23.77 -21.68
CA TYR A 12 12.37 22.69 -21.38
C TYR A 12 12.32 22.27 -19.89
N ASN A 13 12.38 23.25 -18.99
CA ASN A 13 12.35 22.99 -17.55
C ASN A 13 11.05 22.33 -17.14
N LYS A 14 9.92 22.80 -17.67
CA LYS A 14 8.63 22.21 -17.38
C LYS A 14 8.51 20.79 -17.90
N THR A 15 9.08 20.50 -19.05
CA THR A 15 9.09 19.16 -19.63
C THR A 15 9.93 18.20 -18.76
N VAL A 16 11.08 18.67 -18.29
CA VAL A 16 11.94 17.87 -17.39
C VAL A 16 11.25 17.62 -16.06
N GLU A 17 10.59 18.61 -15.47
CA GLU A 17 9.81 18.45 -14.26
C GLU A 17 8.71 17.40 -14.43
N ASN A 18 7.95 17.49 -15.53
CA ASN A 18 6.89 16.54 -15.82
C ASN A 18 7.41 15.12 -15.97
N LYS A 19 8.58 14.93 -16.59
CA LYS A 19 9.22 13.61 -16.70
C LYS A 19 9.62 13.06 -15.35
N ILE A 20 10.17 13.88 -14.47
CA ILE A 20 10.53 13.48 -13.11
C ILE A 20 9.29 13.09 -12.33
N ASP A 21 8.21 13.87 -12.43
CA ASP A 21 6.94 13.57 -11.76
C ASP A 21 6.33 12.26 -12.26
N LEU A 22 6.36 12.02 -13.57
CA LEU A 22 5.89 10.77 -14.16
C LEU A 22 6.69 9.57 -13.66
N SER A 23 8.02 9.71 -13.55
CA SER A 23 8.88 8.65 -13.03
C SER A 23 8.53 8.31 -11.59
N LYS A 24 8.28 9.31 -10.76
CA LYS A 24 7.86 9.11 -9.37
C LYS A 24 6.52 8.40 -9.30
N ILE A 25 5.57 8.78 -10.15
CA ILE A 25 4.25 8.15 -10.22
C ILE A 25 4.38 6.68 -10.62
N VAL A 26 5.19 6.38 -11.63
CA VAL A 26 5.42 5.01 -12.09
C VAL A 26 6.03 4.16 -10.98
N LEU A 27 7.07 4.67 -10.30
CA LEU A 27 7.71 3.96 -9.20
C LEU A 27 6.75 3.71 -8.03
N THR A 28 5.93 4.71 -7.71
CA THR A 28 4.91 4.60 -6.66
C THR A 28 3.88 3.54 -7.03
N ASN A 29 3.41 3.52 -8.28
CA ASN A 29 2.45 2.54 -8.75
C ASN A 29 3.02 1.13 -8.74
N LEU A 30 4.28 0.94 -9.16
CA LEU A 30 4.95 -0.35 -9.10
C LEU A 30 5.08 -0.86 -7.67
N ARG A 31 5.41 0.03 -6.74
CA ARG A 31 5.47 -0.31 -5.32
C ARG A 31 4.10 -0.76 -4.80
N HIS A 32 3.05 -0.02 -5.15
CA HIS A 32 1.68 -0.37 -4.75
C HIS A 32 1.26 -1.73 -5.31
N ILE A 33 1.58 -2.01 -6.57
CA ILE A 33 1.28 -3.30 -7.20
C ILE A 33 1.99 -4.44 -6.47
N ASN A 34 3.25 -4.26 -6.11
CA ASN A 34 4.01 -5.27 -5.39
C ASN A 34 3.42 -5.52 -4.00
N ILE A 35 3.03 -4.47 -3.29
CA ILE A 35 2.37 -4.58 -1.98
C ILE A 35 1.05 -5.36 -2.11
N LEU A 36 0.25 -5.05 -3.13
CA LEU A 36 -1.01 -5.74 -3.38
C LEU A 36 -0.78 -7.22 -3.71
N LYS A 37 0.25 -7.54 -4.47
CA LYS A 37 0.62 -8.93 -4.78
C LYS A 37 1.02 -9.69 -3.52
N ASP A 38 1.80 -9.07 -2.66
CA ASP A 38 2.23 -9.69 -1.40
C ASP A 38 1.01 -9.90 -0.47
N ALA A 39 0.13 -8.91 -0.37
CA ALA A 39 -1.10 -9.04 0.40
C ALA A 39 -2.00 -10.14 -0.15
N GLN A 40 -2.12 -10.24 -1.47
CA GLN A 40 -2.90 -11.30 -2.11
C GLN A 40 -2.31 -12.69 -1.81
N LYS A 41 -1.00 -12.82 -1.87
CA LYS A 41 -0.32 -14.07 -1.56
C LYS A 41 -0.57 -14.50 -0.13
N LEU A 42 -0.44 -13.57 0.82
CA LEU A 42 -0.72 -13.84 2.23
C LEU A 42 -2.18 -14.26 2.44
N THR A 43 -3.10 -13.55 1.80
CA THR A 43 -4.53 -13.86 1.89
C THR A 43 -4.82 -15.26 1.34
N ASN A 44 -4.23 -15.62 0.22
CA ASN A 44 -4.41 -16.95 -0.37
C ASN A 44 -3.86 -18.05 0.54
N GLU A 45 -2.73 -17.81 1.19
CA GLU A 45 -2.15 -18.75 2.15
C GLU A 45 -3.07 -18.95 3.36
N VAL A 46 -3.66 -17.88 3.86
CA VAL A 46 -4.63 -17.96 4.96
C VAL A 46 -5.85 -18.76 4.55
N LEU A 47 -6.41 -18.47 3.39
CA LEU A 47 -7.59 -19.19 2.88
C LEU A 47 -7.31 -20.68 2.69
N LYS A 48 -6.12 -21.02 2.21
CA LYS A 48 -5.71 -22.39 1.98
C LYS A 48 -5.65 -23.21 3.27
N ASN A 49 -5.24 -22.58 4.35
CA ASN A 49 -5.01 -23.26 5.63
C ASN A 49 -6.07 -22.92 6.68
N LEU A 50 -7.15 -22.29 6.27
CA LEU A 50 -8.17 -21.77 7.18
C LEU A 50 -8.75 -22.88 8.08
N ASN A 51 -8.97 -24.07 7.54
CA ASN A 51 -9.56 -25.19 8.29
C ASN A 51 -8.62 -25.78 9.34
N THR A 52 -7.31 -25.54 9.21
CA THR A 52 -6.30 -26.08 10.12
C THR A 52 -5.78 -25.04 11.12
N MET A 53 -6.16 -23.78 10.92
CA MET A 53 -5.71 -22.69 11.78
C MET A 53 -6.67 -22.47 12.94
N THR A 54 -6.09 -22.14 14.10
CA THR A 54 -6.88 -21.64 15.22
C THR A 54 -7.33 -20.21 14.95
N LEU A 55 -8.36 -19.76 15.63
CA LEU A 55 -8.90 -18.41 15.47
C LEU A 55 -7.84 -17.34 15.74
N ASP A 56 -6.98 -17.55 16.73
CA ASP A 56 -5.90 -16.63 17.08
C ASP A 56 -4.89 -16.48 15.95
N VAL A 57 -4.55 -17.59 15.27
CA VAL A 57 -3.62 -17.57 14.15
C VAL A 57 -4.24 -16.89 12.94
N VAL A 58 -5.53 -17.14 12.68
CA VAL A 58 -6.25 -16.46 11.60
C VAL A 58 -6.26 -14.95 11.83
N ALA A 59 -6.57 -14.52 13.03
CA ALA A 59 -6.57 -13.10 13.39
C ALA A 59 -5.17 -12.48 13.20
N PHE A 60 -4.12 -13.18 13.60
CA PHE A 60 -2.74 -12.72 13.41
C PHE A 60 -2.39 -12.57 11.94
N GLU A 61 -2.78 -13.54 11.11
CA GLU A 61 -2.48 -13.49 9.68
C GLU A 61 -3.27 -12.39 8.97
N ILE A 62 -4.52 -12.16 9.34
CA ILE A 62 -5.32 -11.05 8.80
C ILE A 62 -4.68 -9.72 9.17
N LYS A 63 -4.15 -9.60 10.38
CA LYS A 63 -3.44 -8.40 10.81
C LYS A 63 -2.18 -8.17 9.98
N ARG A 64 -1.47 -9.23 9.61
CA ARG A 64 -0.31 -9.12 8.70
C ARG A 64 -0.71 -8.58 7.34
N VAL A 65 -1.81 -9.09 6.77
CA VAL A 65 -2.34 -8.59 5.49
C VAL A 65 -2.69 -7.11 5.60
N TRP A 66 -3.35 -6.73 6.67
CA TRP A 66 -3.72 -5.33 6.90
C TRP A 66 -2.50 -4.42 6.97
N ASN A 67 -1.46 -4.85 7.68
CA ASN A 67 -0.22 -4.09 7.80
C ASN A 67 0.47 -3.93 6.44
N GLU A 68 0.44 -4.96 5.59
CA GLU A 68 0.97 -4.85 4.23
C GLU A 68 0.19 -3.81 3.42
N LEU A 69 -1.14 -3.85 3.47
CA LEU A 69 -1.97 -2.86 2.78
C LEU A 69 -1.78 -1.45 3.33
N GLY A 70 -1.49 -1.33 4.63
CA GLY A 70 -1.21 -0.06 5.27
C GLY A 70 0.03 0.65 4.73
N LYS A 71 0.95 -0.08 4.11
CA LYS A 71 2.11 0.51 3.45
C LYS A 71 1.75 1.38 2.25
N ILE A 72 0.59 1.12 1.62
CA ILE A 72 0.09 1.92 0.50
C ILE A 72 -0.39 3.28 0.99
N THR A 73 -1.13 3.31 2.09
CA THR A 73 -1.71 4.53 2.64
C THR A 73 -0.75 5.28 3.56
N GLY A 74 0.31 4.61 4.02
CA GLY A 74 1.21 5.15 5.03
C GLY A 74 0.60 5.20 6.42
N GLU A 75 -0.61 4.65 6.60
CA GLU A 75 -1.29 4.63 7.90
C GLU A 75 -0.95 3.35 8.65
N THR A 76 -0.15 3.47 9.68
CA THR A 76 0.13 2.39 10.62
C THR A 76 -0.69 2.53 11.91
N GLU A 77 -1.43 3.63 12.05
CA GLU A 77 -2.19 3.94 13.27
C GLU A 77 -3.46 3.11 13.41
N THR A 78 -3.83 2.39 12.37
CA THR A 78 -5.01 1.55 12.37
C THR A 78 -4.87 0.28 13.19
N GLU A 79 -3.70 0.01 13.76
CA GLU A 79 -3.51 -1.13 14.67
C GLU A 79 -4.49 -1.12 15.82
N GLN A 80 -4.74 0.05 16.39
CA GLN A 80 -5.70 0.19 17.49
C GLN A 80 -7.13 -0.16 17.06
N ILE A 81 -7.52 0.27 15.85
CA ILE A 81 -8.84 -0.02 15.31
C ILE A 81 -9.00 -1.51 15.04
N ILE A 82 -7.98 -2.14 14.47
CA ILE A 82 -7.97 -3.57 14.21
C ILE A 82 -8.06 -4.35 15.52
N ASP A 83 -7.25 -3.97 16.50
CA ASP A 83 -7.26 -4.62 17.81
C ASP A 83 -8.63 -4.49 18.47
N GLN A 84 -9.30 -3.34 18.34
CA GLN A 84 -10.66 -3.15 18.83
C GLN A 84 -11.66 -4.06 18.12
N VAL A 85 -11.59 -4.16 16.79
CA VAL A 85 -12.47 -5.01 16.00
C VAL A 85 -12.28 -6.48 16.39
N PHE A 86 -11.02 -6.94 16.42
CA PHE A 86 -10.74 -8.33 16.78
C PHE A 86 -11.09 -8.64 18.24
N SER A 87 -10.90 -7.69 19.12
CA SER A 87 -11.31 -7.80 20.51
C SER A 87 -12.81 -8.05 20.63
N LYS A 88 -13.61 -7.35 19.86
CA LYS A 88 -15.07 -7.53 19.83
C LYS A 88 -15.46 -8.89 19.26
N PHE A 89 -14.78 -9.35 18.21
CA PHE A 89 -15.06 -10.66 17.63
C PHE A 89 -14.64 -11.79 18.56
N CYS A 90 -13.53 -11.65 19.25
CA CYS A 90 -13.05 -12.65 20.20
C CYS A 90 -13.90 -12.71 21.46
N LEU A 91 -14.56 -11.61 21.83
CA LEU A 91 -15.47 -11.57 22.96
C LEU A 91 -16.77 -12.32 22.70
N GLY A 92 -17.08 -12.61 21.45
CA GLY A 92 -18.23 -13.42 21.08
C GLY A 92 -18.09 -14.89 21.40
N LYS A 93 -17.02 -15.24 22.08
CA LYS A 93 -16.84 -16.59 22.58
C LYS A 93 -17.74 -16.81 23.80
#